data_b42210e13e4a53013a256c2d3cb4a0bd
#
_entry.id   b42210e13e4a53013a256c2d3cb4a0bd
#
_cell.length_a   1.000
_cell.length_b   1.000
_cell.length_c   1.000
_cell.angle_alpha   90.00
_cell.angle_beta   90.00
_cell.angle_gamma   90.00
#
_symmetry.space_group_name_H-M   'P 1'
#
loop_
_entity.id
_entity.type
_entity.pdbx_description
1 polymer ?
#
loop_
_entity_poly.entity_id
_entity_poly.type
_entity_poly.pdbx_seq_one_letter_code
_entity_poly.pdbx_strand_id
1 'polypeptide(L)'
;MYRCALAAVVVATLVEPATAQVQRSFPQNALRGAIVVGEFPQITLNGQTAMLAPGSRIRNADNLIVMAASLAGARLLVNYTFDIAGGLVRDVWILRPEEAAVRPWPRTIEESQTWAFDQVSNTWVKP
;
A
#
# COMPACT_ATOMS: atom_id res chain seq x y z
N MET A 1 51.94 29.40 -35.56
CA MET A 1 51.14 29.70 -34.38
C MET A 1 50.02 28.72 -34.28
N TYR A 2 50.13 27.83 -33.38
CA TYR A 2 49.08 26.81 -33.16
C TYR A 2 48.22 27.24 -31.99
N ARG A 3 46.96 27.48 -32.27
CA ARG A 3 45.98 27.74 -31.24
C ARG A 3 45.33 26.40 -30.88
N CYS A 4 45.73 25.82 -29.75
CA CYS A 4 45.02 24.72 -29.18
C CYS A 4 43.70 25.23 -28.65
N ALA A 5 42.62 24.99 -29.38
CA ALA A 5 41.28 25.15 -28.87
C ALA A 5 41.01 23.96 -27.96
N LEU A 6 41.15 24.17 -26.66
CA LEU A 6 40.66 23.24 -25.64
C LEU A 6 39.14 23.35 -25.65
N ALA A 7 38.51 22.43 -26.34
CA ALA A 7 37.07 22.23 -26.21
C ALA A 7 36.85 21.56 -24.85
N ALA A 8 36.49 22.35 -23.85
CA ALA A 8 36.02 21.82 -22.59
C ALA A 8 34.65 21.20 -22.84
N VAL A 9 34.61 19.88 -22.93
CA VAL A 9 33.36 19.15 -22.94
C VAL A 9 32.84 19.18 -21.50
N VAL A 10 31.93 20.10 -21.23
CA VAL A 10 31.17 20.09 -19.98
C VAL A 10 30.16 18.95 -20.11
N VAL A 11 30.51 17.80 -19.56
CA VAL A 11 29.54 16.73 -19.36
C VAL A 11 28.65 17.20 -18.22
N ALA A 12 27.51 17.78 -18.56
CA ALA A 12 26.44 18.02 -17.61
C ALA A 12 25.87 16.67 -17.22
N THR A 13 26.32 16.12 -16.12
CA THR A 13 25.65 14.99 -15.50
C THR A 13 24.33 15.52 -14.96
N LEU A 14 23.25 15.22 -15.69
CA LEU A 14 21.91 15.40 -15.20
C LEU A 14 21.71 14.40 -14.04
N VAL A 15 21.98 14.86 -12.83
CA VAL A 15 21.58 14.13 -11.65
C VAL A 15 20.08 14.37 -11.52
N GLU A 16 19.28 13.43 -12.00
CA GLU A 16 17.86 13.43 -11.67
C GLU A 16 17.74 13.30 -10.16
N PRO A 17 17.02 14.22 -9.49
CA PRO A 17 16.75 14.03 -8.08
C PRO A 17 15.93 12.75 -7.97
N ALA A 18 16.51 11.72 -7.36
CA ALA A 18 15.76 10.55 -6.97
C ALA A 18 14.70 11.06 -5.99
N THR A 19 13.46 11.17 -6.46
CA THR A 19 12.33 11.36 -5.58
C THR A 19 12.29 10.12 -4.71
N ALA A 20 12.83 10.24 -3.49
CA ALA A 20 12.71 9.20 -2.49
C ALA A 20 11.23 8.99 -2.25
N GLN A 21 10.65 7.95 -2.87
CA GLN A 21 9.30 7.53 -2.53
C GLN A 21 9.34 7.12 -1.06
N VAL A 22 8.53 7.81 -0.26
CA VAL A 22 8.38 7.46 1.15
C VAL A 22 7.80 6.05 1.22
N GLN A 23 8.63 5.11 1.66
CA GLN A 23 8.17 3.74 1.91
C GLN A 23 7.19 3.76 3.08
N ARG A 24 5.97 3.30 2.83
CA ARG A 24 4.97 3.16 3.88
C ARG A 24 5.24 1.90 4.69
N SER A 25 5.17 2.03 6.00
CA SER A 25 5.16 0.88 6.91
C SER A 25 3.73 0.51 7.24
N PHE A 26 3.41 -0.76 7.13
CA PHE A 26 2.10 -1.27 7.50
C PHE A 26 2.17 -1.93 8.88
N PRO A 27 1.11 -1.81 9.70
CA PRO A 27 1.08 -2.49 10.99
C PRO A 27 1.09 -4.01 10.80
N GLN A 28 1.61 -4.72 11.80
CA GLN A 28 1.71 -6.18 11.77
C GLN A 28 0.36 -6.89 11.62
N ASN A 29 -0.72 -6.26 12.06
CA ASN A 29 -2.08 -6.78 11.91
C ASN A 29 -2.75 -6.42 10.58
N ALA A 30 -2.04 -5.76 9.68
CA ALA A 30 -2.57 -5.47 8.34
C ALA A 30 -2.60 -6.75 7.50
N LEU A 31 -3.74 -6.99 6.88
CA LEU A 31 -3.97 -8.11 5.98
C LEU A 31 -4.07 -7.63 4.54
N ARG A 32 -3.75 -8.50 3.60
CA ARG A 32 -3.88 -8.20 2.18
C ARG A 32 -5.19 -8.72 1.63
N GLY A 33 -5.85 -7.92 0.81
CA GLY A 33 -7.07 -8.32 0.17
C GLY A 33 -7.44 -7.47 -1.02
N ALA A 34 -8.48 -7.91 -1.74
CA ALA A 34 -9.10 -7.16 -2.82
C ALA A 34 -10.43 -6.60 -2.31
N ILE A 35 -10.59 -5.29 -2.42
CA ILE A 35 -11.80 -4.57 -2.02
C ILE A 35 -12.52 -4.03 -3.24
N VAL A 36 -13.84 -4.16 -3.26
CA VAL A 36 -14.72 -3.41 -4.14
C VAL A 36 -15.62 -2.56 -3.25
N VAL A 37 -15.57 -1.26 -3.44
CA VAL A 37 -16.41 -0.33 -2.68
C VAL A 37 -17.80 -0.30 -3.31
N GLY A 38 -18.79 -0.62 -2.51
CA GLY A 38 -20.19 -0.48 -2.87
C GLY A 38 -20.78 0.82 -2.32
N GLU A 39 -22.00 0.75 -1.87
CA GLU A 39 -22.65 1.86 -1.20
C GLU A 39 -22.19 1.91 0.26
N PHE A 40 -21.54 3.03 0.64
CA PHE A 40 -21.01 3.17 2.00
C PHE A 40 -22.07 2.87 3.07
N PRO A 41 -21.79 2.06 4.11
CA PRO A 41 -20.47 1.50 4.50
C PRO A 41 -20.18 0.10 3.92
N GLN A 42 -20.94 -0.36 2.94
CA GLN A 42 -20.80 -1.71 2.39
C GLN A 42 -19.61 -1.80 1.44
N ILE A 43 -18.85 -2.87 1.59
CA ILE A 43 -17.76 -3.25 0.70
C ILE A 43 -17.83 -4.75 0.42
N THR A 44 -17.15 -5.16 -0.64
CA THR A 44 -16.85 -6.58 -0.88
C THR A 44 -15.37 -6.79 -0.62
N LEU A 45 -15.04 -7.70 0.27
CA LEU A 45 -13.68 -8.02 0.66
C LEU A 45 -13.38 -9.47 0.26
N ASN A 46 -12.46 -9.66 -0.67
CA ASN A 46 -12.11 -10.99 -1.21
C ASN A 46 -13.34 -11.78 -1.70
N GLY A 47 -14.30 -11.11 -2.31
CA GLY A 47 -15.53 -11.70 -2.81
C GLY A 47 -16.63 -11.90 -1.78
N GLN A 48 -16.42 -11.51 -0.53
CA GLN A 48 -17.39 -11.61 0.56
C GLN A 48 -17.87 -10.24 1.00
N THR A 49 -19.13 -10.15 1.39
CA THR A 49 -19.69 -8.91 1.93
C THR A 49 -19.03 -8.55 3.24
N ALA A 50 -18.61 -7.31 3.36
CA ALA A 50 -18.03 -6.74 4.57
C ALA A 50 -18.50 -5.30 4.74
N MET A 51 -18.13 -4.67 5.85
CA MET A 51 -18.50 -3.29 6.16
C MET A 51 -17.30 -2.52 6.66
N LEU A 52 -17.26 -1.23 6.29
CA LEU A 52 -16.32 -0.27 6.84
C LEU A 52 -16.78 0.17 8.23
N ALA A 53 -15.83 0.32 9.17
CA ALA A 53 -16.11 0.83 10.49
C ALA A 53 -16.47 2.33 10.43
N PRO A 54 -17.27 2.83 11.38
CA PRO A 54 -17.42 4.28 11.56
C PRO A 54 -16.05 4.92 11.82
N GLY A 55 -15.73 5.99 11.07
CA GLY A 55 -14.43 6.62 11.16
C GLY A 55 -13.29 5.86 10.47
N SER A 56 -13.61 4.87 9.62
CA SER A 56 -12.61 4.18 8.81
C SER A 56 -11.83 5.16 7.94
N ARG A 57 -10.56 4.86 7.70
CA ARG A 57 -9.66 5.68 6.90
C ARG A 57 -9.18 4.88 5.69
N ILE A 58 -9.40 5.42 4.51
CA ILE A 58 -8.88 4.87 3.27
C ILE A 58 -7.80 5.81 2.76
N ARG A 59 -6.59 5.28 2.58
CA ARG A 59 -5.47 6.03 2.03
C ARG A 59 -5.17 5.52 0.62
N ASN A 60 -4.98 6.47 -0.30
CA ASN A 60 -4.61 6.13 -1.68
C ASN A 60 -3.11 5.82 -1.80
N ALA A 61 -2.65 5.58 -3.03
CA ALA A 61 -1.25 5.29 -3.32
C ALA A 61 -0.29 6.41 -2.88
N ASP A 62 -0.76 7.65 -2.82
CA ASP A 62 -0.01 8.81 -2.36
C ASP A 62 -0.10 9.04 -0.84
N ASN A 63 -0.67 8.08 -0.12
CA ASN A 63 -0.88 8.12 1.32
C ASN A 63 -1.82 9.24 1.80
N LEU A 64 -2.70 9.71 0.91
CA LEU A 64 -3.72 10.70 1.21
C LEU A 64 -5.06 10.02 1.55
N ILE A 65 -5.78 10.58 2.49
CA ILE A 65 -7.11 10.08 2.85
C ILE A 65 -8.09 10.43 1.72
N VAL A 66 -8.83 9.42 1.26
CA VAL A 66 -9.86 9.55 0.23
C VAL A 66 -11.20 9.08 0.76
N MET A 67 -12.27 9.61 0.19
CA MET A 67 -13.62 9.20 0.55
C MET A 67 -14.01 7.91 -0.16
N ALA A 68 -14.66 7.00 0.55
CA ALA A 68 -15.11 5.73 -0.01
C ALA A 68 -16.01 5.92 -1.24
N ALA A 69 -16.86 6.93 -1.23
CA ALA A 69 -17.76 7.22 -2.35
C ALA A 69 -17.03 7.50 -3.67
N SER A 70 -15.82 8.06 -3.61
CA SER A 70 -15.01 8.32 -4.81
C SER A 70 -14.44 7.05 -5.44
N LEU A 71 -14.48 5.92 -4.73
CA LEU A 71 -13.91 4.64 -5.14
C LEU A 71 -14.98 3.62 -5.53
N ALA A 72 -16.25 4.01 -5.54
CA ALA A 72 -17.35 3.11 -5.79
C ALA A 72 -17.21 2.35 -7.12
N GLY A 73 -17.36 1.03 -7.08
CA GLY A 73 -17.25 0.14 -8.22
C GLY A 73 -15.81 -0.24 -8.63
N ALA A 74 -14.78 0.40 -8.08
CA ALA A 74 -13.40 0.06 -8.37
C ALA A 74 -12.95 -1.17 -7.57
N ARG A 75 -12.25 -2.09 -8.23
CA ARG A 75 -11.57 -3.20 -7.57
C ARG A 75 -10.16 -2.77 -7.20
N LEU A 76 -9.83 -2.82 -5.92
CA LEU A 76 -8.59 -2.30 -5.38
C LEU A 76 -7.85 -3.40 -4.62
N LEU A 77 -6.54 -3.52 -4.86
CA LEU A 77 -5.66 -4.33 -4.04
C LEU A 77 -5.17 -3.48 -2.87
N VAL A 78 -5.41 -3.95 -1.65
CA VAL A 78 -5.19 -3.17 -0.43
C VAL A 78 -4.52 -3.99 0.65
N ASN A 79 -3.92 -3.29 1.62
CA ASN A 79 -3.74 -3.78 2.97
C ASN A 79 -4.80 -3.14 3.86
N TYR A 80 -5.30 -3.89 4.82
CA TYR A 80 -6.39 -3.41 5.68
C TYR A 80 -6.29 -4.00 7.08
N THR A 81 -6.91 -3.33 8.04
CA THR A 81 -7.03 -3.82 9.41
C THR A 81 -8.50 -3.98 9.79
N PHE A 82 -8.76 -4.95 10.66
CA PHE A 82 -10.07 -5.11 11.27
C PHE A 82 -10.15 -4.41 12.61
N ASP A 83 -11.34 -3.93 12.94
CA ASP A 83 -11.72 -3.64 14.31
C ASP A 83 -12.04 -4.97 15.00
N ILE A 84 -11.25 -5.34 16.00
CA ILE A 84 -11.36 -6.61 16.71
C ILE A 84 -12.73 -6.77 17.39
N ALA A 85 -13.32 -5.68 17.85
CA ALA A 85 -14.58 -5.73 18.58
C ALA A 85 -15.81 -5.99 17.71
N GLY A 86 -15.79 -5.57 16.44
CA GLY A 86 -16.96 -5.62 15.56
C GLY A 86 -16.75 -6.33 14.23
N GLY A 87 -15.55 -6.80 13.92
CA GLY A 87 -15.26 -7.42 12.62
C GLY A 87 -15.36 -6.45 11.43
N LEU A 88 -15.30 -5.15 11.69
CA LEU A 88 -15.41 -4.09 10.68
C LEU A 88 -14.03 -3.70 10.18
N VAL A 89 -13.94 -3.32 8.90
CA VAL A 89 -12.69 -2.83 8.31
C VAL A 89 -12.45 -1.40 8.74
N ARG A 90 -11.29 -1.16 9.34
CA ARG A 90 -10.96 0.14 9.94
C ARG A 90 -10.02 0.99 9.11
N ASP A 91 -8.84 0.48 8.82
CA ASP A 91 -7.84 1.16 8.01
C ASP A 91 -7.64 0.42 6.71
N VAL A 92 -7.56 1.16 5.62
CA VAL A 92 -7.35 0.62 4.28
C VAL A 92 -6.25 1.42 3.60
N TRP A 93 -5.27 0.73 3.04
CA TRP A 93 -4.20 1.32 2.22
C TRP A 93 -4.28 0.76 0.82
N ILE A 94 -4.58 1.60 -0.15
CA ILE A 94 -4.52 1.21 -1.57
C ILE A 94 -3.05 1.06 -1.95
N LEU A 95 -2.68 -0.12 -2.43
CA LEU A 95 -1.28 -0.46 -2.65
C LEU A 95 -0.76 0.10 -3.97
N ARG A 96 0.49 0.57 -3.94
CA ARG A 96 1.28 0.80 -5.15
C ARG A 96 1.77 -0.54 -5.72
N PRO A 97 2.15 -0.58 -7.00
CA PRO A 97 2.71 -1.81 -7.59
C PRO A 97 3.89 -2.38 -6.82
N GLU A 98 4.78 -1.55 -6.29
CA GLU A 98 5.95 -1.96 -5.50
C GLU A 98 5.52 -2.61 -4.17
N GLU A 99 4.50 -2.07 -3.55
CA GLU A 99 3.96 -2.61 -2.30
C GLU A 99 3.21 -3.92 -2.53
N ALA A 100 2.45 -4.00 -3.62
CA ALA A 100 1.77 -5.23 -4.01
C ALA A 100 2.74 -6.35 -4.39
N ALA A 101 3.94 -6.02 -4.85
CA ALA A 101 4.98 -6.97 -5.20
C ALA A 101 5.63 -7.63 -3.97
N VAL A 102 5.47 -7.04 -2.78
CA VAL A 102 5.96 -7.64 -1.53
C VAL A 102 5.10 -8.85 -1.19
N ARG A 103 5.65 -10.04 -1.36
CA ARG A 103 4.97 -11.32 -1.15
C ARG A 103 5.91 -12.27 -0.39
N PRO A 104 5.39 -13.20 0.44
CA PRO A 104 3.98 -13.36 0.80
C PRO A 104 3.48 -12.28 1.76
N TRP A 105 2.16 -12.11 1.82
CA TRP A 105 1.50 -11.26 2.79
C TRP A 105 0.24 -11.96 3.29
N PRO A 106 -0.02 -12.01 4.62
CA PRO A 106 -1.18 -12.71 5.15
C PRO A 106 -2.49 -12.13 4.60
N ARG A 107 -3.43 -13.00 4.30
CA ARG A 107 -4.79 -12.63 3.88
C ARG A 107 -5.81 -12.87 4.98
N THR A 108 -5.47 -13.69 5.96
CA THR A 108 -6.34 -14.04 7.08
C THR A 108 -5.65 -13.75 8.40
N ILE A 109 -6.44 -13.62 9.46
CA ILE A 109 -5.91 -13.41 10.81
C ILE A 109 -5.07 -14.60 11.24
N GLU A 110 -5.51 -15.82 10.90
CA GLU A 110 -4.80 -17.06 11.22
C GLU A 110 -3.40 -17.08 10.59
N GLU A 111 -3.30 -16.69 9.34
CA GLU A 111 -2.00 -16.60 8.66
C GLU A 111 -1.09 -15.58 9.34
N SER A 112 -1.63 -14.42 9.73
CA SER A 112 -0.85 -13.38 10.41
C SER A 112 -0.36 -13.81 11.78
N GLN A 113 -1.05 -14.74 12.43
CA GLN A 113 -0.65 -15.28 13.73
C GLN A 113 0.38 -16.40 13.61
N THR A 114 0.41 -17.12 12.50
CA THR A 114 1.33 -18.25 12.29
C THR A 114 2.59 -17.88 11.51
N TRP A 115 2.55 -16.85 10.68
CA TRP A 115 3.69 -16.38 9.93
C TRP A 115 4.57 -15.44 10.76
N ALA A 116 5.87 -15.41 10.46
CA ALA A 116 6.79 -14.49 11.10
C ALA A 116 6.85 -13.16 10.34
N PHE A 117 6.76 -12.05 11.06
CA PHE A 117 6.89 -10.70 10.52
C PHE A 117 8.25 -10.10 10.89
N ASP A 118 8.96 -9.62 9.89
CA ASP A 118 10.22 -8.88 10.06
C ASP A 118 9.92 -7.38 9.98
N GLN A 119 10.07 -6.68 11.10
CA GLN A 119 9.81 -5.25 11.19
C GLN A 119 10.85 -4.40 10.46
N VAL A 120 12.08 -4.90 10.32
CA VAL A 120 13.17 -4.16 9.67
C VAL A 120 12.94 -4.10 8.16
N SER A 121 12.64 -5.23 7.54
CA SER A 121 12.36 -5.33 6.10
C SER A 121 10.90 -5.12 5.74
N ASN A 122 10.00 -5.10 6.74
CA ASN A 122 8.55 -5.02 6.57
C ASN A 122 8.01 -6.15 5.66
N THR A 123 8.51 -7.36 5.89
CA THR A 123 8.19 -8.55 5.12
C THR A 123 7.70 -9.69 6.01
N TRP A 124 7.01 -10.64 5.40
CA TRP A 124 6.49 -11.83 6.06
C TRP A 124 7.20 -13.09 5.57
N VAL A 125 7.38 -14.05 6.48
CA VAL A 125 7.95 -15.36 6.17
C VAL A 125 6.94 -16.43 6.60
N LYS A 126 6.58 -17.30 5.64
CA LYS A 126 5.76 -18.48 5.92
C LYS A 126 6.53 -19.48 6.78
N PRO A 127 5.86 -20.19 7.68
CA PRO A 127 6.49 -21.27 8.45
C PRO A 127 6.97 -22.42 7.58
#